data_3269f71b991706c9c9ac0d7b9020bc49
#
_entry.id   3269f71b991706c9c9ac0d7b9020bc49
#
_cell.length_a   1.000
_cell.length_b   1.000
_cell.length_c   1.000
_cell.angle_alpha   90.00
_cell.angle_beta   90.00
_cell.angle_gamma   90.00
#
_symmetry.space_group_name_H-M   'P 1'
#
loop_
_entity.id
_entity.type
_entity.pdbx_description
1 polymer ?
#
loop_
_entity_poly.entity_id
_entity_poly.type
_entity_poly.pdbx_seq_one_letter_code
_entity_poly.pdbx_strand_id
1 'polypeptide(L)'
;MKKMIFVFGIVLTMLVLFSCNPLSLLEPRTSKVSVVLSSGIEESGDTVKPQKFSGVEILGTQSRQEAPWVKNIEHLYVKVSKFSYRYSTNPGENKWATPTAVDKVVDLTTLDATELSWLTFDVPKGSVILALGFEITEATVTVNGTDYPVEIPAGSKRIVLKNLNWQVVNDESQIVLSIDWTRSIVKTKGGDYMLVPRIAYRWRGALKQLWAIYGDVKINDSTPTEPLLIGLYEGTDTSATPVVLKMIPLRNEGKFYLGKHEKGTYTAVVWYIDFTYEGTDVTFTVNEATSTTFEHGDDTAYTELHLTIKK
;
A
#
# COMPACT_ATOMS: atom_id res chain seq x y z
N MET A 1 60.90 -1.39 44.38
CA MET A 1 60.46 -0.69 43.16
C MET A 1 59.93 -1.63 42.08
N LYS A 2 60.56 -2.76 41.78
CA LYS A 2 60.03 -3.68 40.69
C LYS A 2 58.63 -4.27 40.94
N LYS A 3 58.25 -4.57 42.20
CA LYS A 3 56.92 -5.12 42.55
C LYS A 3 55.76 -4.10 42.39
N MET A 4 56.07 -2.79 42.61
CA MET A 4 55.05 -1.74 42.52
C MET A 4 54.68 -1.41 41.03
N ILE A 5 55.62 -1.55 40.11
CA ILE A 5 55.42 -1.33 38.69
C ILE A 5 54.49 -2.42 38.11
N PHE A 6 54.60 -3.67 38.62
CA PHE A 6 53.78 -4.79 38.16
C PHE A 6 52.29 -4.66 38.54
N VAL A 7 52.04 -4.17 39.79
CA VAL A 7 50.66 -3.93 40.26
C VAL A 7 50.03 -2.78 39.50
N PHE A 8 50.78 -1.71 39.19
CA PHE A 8 50.28 -0.59 38.40
C PHE A 8 49.95 -0.97 36.95
N GLY A 9 50.74 -1.85 36.35
CA GLY A 9 50.49 -2.40 34.99
C GLY A 9 49.20 -3.22 34.94
N ILE A 10 48.93 -4.07 35.94
CA ILE A 10 47.71 -4.91 35.99
C ILE A 10 46.46 -4.06 36.21
N VAL A 11 46.54 -3.02 37.09
CA VAL A 11 45.39 -2.11 37.31
C VAL A 11 45.09 -1.28 36.06
N LEU A 12 46.14 -0.81 35.34
CA LEU A 12 45.93 -0.06 34.09
C LEU A 12 45.36 -0.94 32.98
N THR A 13 45.79 -2.20 32.89
CA THR A 13 45.24 -3.15 31.89
C THR A 13 43.78 -3.53 32.21
N MET A 14 43.41 -3.67 33.49
CA MET A 14 42.03 -3.86 33.89
C MET A 14 41.16 -2.64 33.60
N LEU A 15 41.66 -1.41 33.82
CA LEU A 15 40.93 -0.18 33.50
C LEU A 15 40.66 -0.01 31.98
N VAL A 16 41.61 -0.44 31.15
CA VAL A 16 41.41 -0.40 29.68
C VAL A 16 40.41 -1.46 29.22
N LEU A 17 40.32 -2.62 29.90
CA LEU A 17 39.32 -3.66 29.57
C LEU A 17 37.91 -3.29 30.01
N PHE A 18 37.74 -2.41 31.02
CA PHE A 18 36.45 -1.88 31.44
C PHE A 18 36.00 -0.64 30.67
N SER A 19 36.88 0.00 29.87
CA SER A 19 36.50 1.15 29.04
C SER A 19 35.88 0.79 27.71
N CYS A 20 35.94 -0.47 27.24
CA CYS A 20 35.06 -0.99 26.21
C CYS A 20 33.71 -1.24 26.86
N ASN A 21 32.78 -0.31 26.68
CA ASN A 21 31.43 -0.35 27.21
C ASN A 21 30.74 -1.63 26.71
N PRO A 22 30.75 -2.77 27.46
CA PRO A 22 30.13 -4.01 26.98
C PRO A 22 28.61 -3.91 26.93
N LEU A 23 28.04 -2.83 27.49
CA LEU A 23 26.61 -2.54 27.44
C LEU A 23 26.14 -2.12 26.05
N SER A 24 27.00 -1.61 25.17
CA SER A 24 26.61 -1.30 23.80
C SER A 24 26.40 -2.54 22.93
N LEU A 25 26.88 -3.71 23.39
CA LEU A 25 26.64 -5.01 22.72
C LEU A 25 25.28 -5.64 23.09
N LEU A 26 24.58 -5.08 24.10
CA LEU A 26 23.31 -5.58 24.63
C LEU A 26 22.10 -4.74 24.20
N GLU A 27 22.31 -3.62 23.53
CA GLU A 27 21.16 -2.92 22.94
C GLU A 27 20.57 -3.80 21.85
N PRO A 28 19.28 -4.16 21.96
CA PRO A 28 18.62 -4.92 20.91
C PRO A 28 18.71 -4.10 19.63
N ARG A 29 19.39 -4.64 18.62
CA ARG A 29 19.45 -4.00 17.32
C ARG A 29 18.02 -3.81 16.82
N THR A 30 17.67 -2.58 16.50
CA THR A 30 16.38 -2.25 15.89
C THR A 30 16.52 -2.15 14.38
N SER A 31 15.45 -2.43 13.70
CA SER A 31 15.27 -2.27 12.26
C SER A 31 14.26 -1.18 12.03
N LYS A 32 14.52 -0.29 11.07
CA LYS A 32 13.54 0.71 10.64
C LYS A 32 12.56 0.10 9.66
N VAL A 33 11.28 0.26 9.92
CA VAL A 33 10.21 -0.15 9.02
C VAL A 33 9.45 1.09 8.55
N SER A 34 9.51 1.36 7.26
CA SER A 34 8.76 2.45 6.63
C SER A 34 7.41 1.93 6.11
N VAL A 35 6.35 2.71 6.30
CA VAL A 35 5.06 2.46 5.68
C VAL A 35 4.86 3.44 4.55
N VAL A 36 4.57 2.91 3.37
CA VAL A 36 4.32 3.66 2.15
C VAL A 36 2.89 3.40 1.72
N LEU A 37 2.18 4.45 1.37
CA LEU A 37 0.85 4.39 0.77
C LEU A 37 0.98 4.43 -0.75
N SER A 38 0.21 3.60 -1.43
CA SER A 38 0.11 3.56 -2.89
C SER A 38 -1.36 3.38 -3.26
N SER A 39 -1.77 3.69 -4.47
CA SER A 39 -3.08 3.25 -4.94
C SER A 39 -2.97 1.83 -5.49
N GLY A 40 -4.03 1.04 -5.36
CA GLY A 40 -4.07 -0.32 -5.88
C GLY A 40 -5.38 -1.02 -5.56
N ILE A 41 -5.64 -2.11 -6.26
CA ILE A 41 -6.81 -2.95 -6.06
C ILE A 41 -6.43 -4.07 -5.10
N GLU A 42 -7.28 -4.32 -4.10
CA GLU A 42 -7.14 -5.49 -3.24
C GLU A 42 -7.37 -6.76 -4.06
N GLU A 43 -6.36 -7.62 -4.15
CA GLU A 43 -6.55 -8.99 -4.62
C GLU A 43 -7.22 -9.80 -3.50
N SER A 44 -8.52 -9.99 -3.59
CA SER A 44 -9.14 -11.15 -2.96
C SER A 44 -9.21 -12.22 -4.03
N GLY A 45 -8.43 -13.28 -3.88
CA GLY A 45 -8.57 -14.47 -4.71
C GLY A 45 -10.03 -14.86 -4.81
N ASP A 46 -10.46 -15.23 -6.02
CA ASP A 46 -11.78 -15.70 -6.38
C ASP A 46 -12.96 -14.79 -6.02
N THR A 47 -13.50 -14.14 -7.04
CA THR A 47 -14.78 -13.43 -7.01
C THR A 47 -15.00 -12.53 -5.80
N VAL A 48 -14.68 -11.26 -5.95
CA VAL A 48 -15.04 -10.23 -4.99
C VAL A 48 -16.55 -10.19 -4.88
N LYS A 49 -17.08 -10.87 -3.87
CA LYS A 49 -18.50 -10.74 -3.53
C LYS A 49 -18.72 -9.33 -2.98
N PRO A 50 -19.77 -8.60 -3.46
CA PRO A 50 -20.12 -7.33 -2.88
C PRO A 50 -20.39 -7.53 -1.38
N GLN A 51 -19.71 -6.76 -0.51
CA GLN A 51 -20.05 -6.74 0.91
C GLN A 51 -21.46 -6.16 1.03
N LYS A 52 -22.40 -6.97 1.51
CA LYS A 52 -23.73 -6.49 1.90
C LYS A 52 -23.57 -5.67 3.17
N PHE A 53 -23.72 -4.36 3.06
CA PHE A 53 -23.84 -3.49 4.21
C PHE A 53 -25.29 -3.54 4.72
N SER A 54 -25.48 -4.12 5.89
CA SER A 54 -26.78 -4.19 6.55
C SER A 54 -27.25 -2.78 6.91
N GLY A 55 -28.36 -2.35 6.32
CA GLY A 55 -29.05 -1.12 6.69
C GLY A 55 -28.70 0.15 5.90
N VAL A 56 -27.80 0.11 4.93
CA VAL A 56 -27.48 1.26 4.08
C VAL A 56 -27.87 0.97 2.63
N GLU A 57 -28.80 1.75 2.09
CA GLU A 57 -29.08 1.72 0.66
C GLU A 57 -28.00 2.51 -0.12
N ILE A 58 -27.23 1.82 -0.91
CA ILE A 58 -26.15 2.37 -1.69
C ILE A 58 -26.62 2.76 -3.08
N LEU A 59 -26.25 3.95 -3.55
CA LEU A 59 -26.62 4.44 -4.86
C LEU A 59 -25.80 3.74 -5.95
N GLY A 60 -26.49 2.94 -6.75
CA GLY A 60 -25.85 2.12 -7.78
C GLY A 60 -25.24 0.84 -7.24
N THR A 61 -25.18 -0.18 -8.07
CA THR A 61 -24.44 -1.38 -7.76
C THR A 61 -22.99 -1.01 -7.64
N GLN A 62 -22.44 -1.11 -6.44
CA GLN A 62 -21.04 -0.90 -6.17
C GLN A 62 -20.25 -2.11 -6.58
N SER A 63 -20.48 -2.47 -7.77
CA SER A 63 -19.58 -3.25 -8.53
C SER A 63 -18.32 -2.40 -8.74
N ARG A 64 -17.24 -3.01 -8.82
CA ARG A 64 -15.90 -2.66 -9.17
C ARG A 64 -15.72 -1.65 -10.30
N GLN A 65 -16.79 -1.21 -10.94
CA GLN A 65 -16.82 -0.08 -11.84
C GLN A 65 -16.68 1.20 -11.03
N GLU A 66 -15.79 2.06 -11.44
CA GLU A 66 -15.73 3.43 -10.93
C GLU A 66 -17.14 4.03 -11.12
N ALA A 67 -17.79 4.34 -9.99
CA ALA A 67 -19.12 4.95 -10.08
C ALA A 67 -19.00 6.28 -10.83
N PRO A 68 -19.95 6.62 -11.74
CA PRO A 68 -19.85 7.82 -12.58
C PRO A 68 -19.57 9.12 -11.83
N TRP A 69 -19.92 9.20 -10.55
CA TRP A 69 -19.70 10.37 -9.71
C TRP A 69 -18.26 10.42 -9.13
N VAL A 70 -17.51 9.31 -9.08
CA VAL A 70 -16.11 9.27 -8.59
C VAL A 70 -15.20 10.11 -9.46
N LYS A 71 -15.46 10.21 -10.76
CA LYS A 71 -14.71 11.10 -11.67
C LYS A 71 -14.74 12.57 -11.30
N ASN A 72 -15.74 13.00 -10.51
CA ASN A 72 -15.89 14.39 -10.07
C ASN A 72 -15.22 14.64 -8.72
N ILE A 73 -14.63 13.62 -8.08
CA ILE A 73 -13.87 13.78 -6.86
C ILE A 73 -12.52 14.41 -7.19
N GLU A 74 -12.25 15.54 -6.56
CA GLU A 74 -10.98 16.26 -6.67
C GLU A 74 -10.01 15.80 -5.59
N HIS A 75 -10.51 15.67 -4.36
CA HIS A 75 -9.74 15.25 -3.18
C HIS A 75 -10.55 14.31 -2.29
N LEU A 76 -9.84 13.37 -1.66
CA LEU A 76 -10.37 12.53 -0.58
C LEU A 76 -9.37 12.53 0.57
N TYR A 77 -9.62 13.43 1.51
CA TYR A 77 -8.79 13.57 2.71
C TYR A 77 -9.22 12.57 3.78
N VAL A 78 -8.25 11.86 4.33
CA VAL A 78 -8.46 10.91 5.44
C VAL A 78 -7.48 11.23 6.55
N LYS A 79 -7.98 11.45 7.76
CA LYS A 79 -7.16 11.69 8.95
C LYS A 79 -6.96 10.42 9.74
N VAL A 80 -5.71 10.03 9.90
CA VAL A 80 -5.31 8.89 10.73
C VAL A 80 -4.71 9.42 12.02
N SER A 81 -5.29 9.04 13.16
CA SER A 81 -4.91 9.56 14.48
C SER A 81 -3.96 8.65 15.22
N LYS A 82 -3.98 7.35 14.96
CA LYS A 82 -3.14 6.37 15.66
C LYS A 82 -2.62 5.30 14.73
N PHE A 83 -1.44 4.81 15.08
CA PHE A 83 -0.82 3.64 14.48
C PHE A 83 -0.31 2.72 15.58
N SER A 84 -0.46 1.42 15.38
CA SER A 84 0.07 0.39 16.26
C SER A 84 0.51 -0.82 15.45
N TYR A 85 1.44 -1.60 15.99
CA TYR A 85 1.85 -2.85 15.38
C TYR A 85 2.00 -3.95 16.45
N ARG A 86 1.74 -5.18 16.05
CA ARG A 86 1.96 -6.36 16.88
C ARG A 86 3.14 -7.14 16.33
N TYR A 87 4.06 -7.49 17.19
CA TYR A 87 5.25 -8.24 16.82
C TYR A 87 5.56 -9.35 17.83
N SER A 88 6.39 -10.28 17.41
CA SER A 88 6.92 -11.37 18.23
C SER A 88 8.43 -11.43 18.10
N THR A 89 9.13 -11.54 19.21
CA THR A 89 10.58 -11.78 19.25
C THR A 89 10.92 -13.26 19.48
N ASN A 90 9.98 -14.01 20.09
CA ASN A 90 10.13 -15.43 20.37
C ASN A 90 8.83 -16.18 20.02
N PRO A 91 8.90 -17.46 19.63
CA PRO A 91 7.70 -18.26 19.40
C PRO A 91 6.75 -18.24 20.61
N GLY A 92 5.48 -17.89 20.37
CA GLY A 92 4.45 -17.83 21.42
C GLY A 92 4.32 -16.48 22.13
N GLU A 93 5.25 -15.54 22.00
CA GLU A 93 5.12 -14.19 22.54
C GLU A 93 4.52 -13.24 21.51
N ASN A 94 3.48 -12.52 21.91
CA ASN A 94 2.84 -11.50 21.07
C ASN A 94 2.79 -10.17 21.84
N LYS A 95 3.49 -9.16 21.35
CA LYS A 95 3.53 -7.82 21.96
C LYS A 95 2.93 -6.79 21.01
N TRP A 96 2.00 -5.98 21.52
CA TRP A 96 1.60 -4.76 20.85
C TRP A 96 2.54 -3.64 21.26
N ALA A 97 3.09 -2.92 20.28
CA ALA A 97 3.79 -1.67 20.57
C ALA A 97 2.76 -0.60 20.97
N THR A 98 3.18 0.29 21.86
CA THR A 98 2.36 1.44 22.27
C THR A 98 1.95 2.23 21.02
N PRO A 99 0.67 2.50 20.81
CA PRO A 99 0.22 3.27 19.67
C PRO A 99 0.91 4.63 19.64
N THR A 100 1.49 4.96 18.49
CA THR A 100 2.05 6.29 18.26
C THR A 100 0.95 7.18 17.71
N ALA A 101 0.77 8.36 18.28
CA ALA A 101 -0.12 9.36 17.69
C ALA A 101 0.47 9.78 16.35
N VAL A 102 -0.29 9.59 15.28
CA VAL A 102 0.16 9.91 13.92
C VAL A 102 -0.36 11.28 13.50
N ASP A 103 -1.60 11.59 13.81
CA ASP A 103 -2.34 12.83 13.48
C ASP A 103 -1.99 13.40 12.10
N LYS A 104 -2.08 12.54 11.09
CA LYS A 104 -1.76 12.89 9.70
C LYS A 104 -3.01 12.86 8.84
N VAL A 105 -3.15 13.88 8.02
CA VAL A 105 -4.14 13.92 6.94
C VAL A 105 -3.46 13.48 5.64
N VAL A 106 -4.10 12.57 4.93
CA VAL A 106 -3.64 12.05 3.64
C VAL A 106 -4.72 12.30 2.61
N ASP A 107 -4.33 12.89 1.48
CA ASP A 107 -5.20 12.93 0.30
C ASP A 107 -4.99 11.65 -0.51
N LEU A 108 -5.96 10.76 -0.47
CA LEU A 108 -5.89 9.46 -1.14
C LEU A 108 -5.88 9.57 -2.66
N THR A 109 -6.37 10.68 -3.23
CA THR A 109 -6.40 10.88 -4.68
C THR A 109 -4.99 11.06 -5.27
N THR A 110 -4.05 11.57 -4.48
CA THR A 110 -2.65 11.77 -4.91
C THR A 110 -1.90 10.45 -5.11
N LEU A 111 -2.40 9.36 -4.51
CA LEU A 111 -1.78 8.04 -4.61
C LEU A 111 -1.86 7.44 -6.03
N ASP A 112 -2.70 7.98 -6.90
CA ASP A 112 -2.78 7.53 -8.29
C ASP A 112 -1.53 7.89 -9.10
N ALA A 113 -0.85 8.96 -8.72
CA ALA A 113 0.31 9.48 -9.42
C ALA A 113 1.64 9.14 -8.74
N THR A 114 1.64 8.80 -7.45
CA THR A 114 2.88 8.58 -6.68
C THR A 114 2.67 7.68 -5.46
N GLU A 115 3.76 7.14 -4.94
CA GLU A 115 3.77 6.55 -3.59
C GLU A 115 4.05 7.65 -2.55
N LEU A 116 3.33 7.61 -1.42
CA LEU A 116 3.52 8.51 -0.31
C LEU A 116 4.23 7.82 0.85
N SER A 117 5.42 8.28 1.23
CA SER A 117 6.03 7.86 2.50
C SER A 117 5.21 8.39 3.67
N TRP A 118 4.58 7.49 4.42
CA TRP A 118 3.59 7.88 5.42
C TRP A 118 4.17 7.96 6.84
N LEU A 119 4.79 6.88 7.32
CA LEU A 119 5.39 6.83 8.65
C LEU A 119 6.56 5.85 8.67
N THR A 120 7.38 5.96 9.73
CA THR A 120 8.46 5.02 10.02
C THR A 120 8.41 4.67 11.51
N PHE A 121 8.70 3.41 11.85
CA PHE A 121 8.77 2.93 13.22
C PHE A 121 9.90 1.92 13.37
N ASP A 122 10.40 1.79 14.60
CA ASP A 122 11.47 0.86 14.93
C ASP A 122 10.90 -0.45 15.47
N VAL A 123 11.45 -1.58 14.99
CA VAL A 123 11.09 -2.93 15.43
C VAL A 123 12.36 -3.69 15.81
N PRO A 124 12.37 -4.51 16.87
CA PRO A 124 13.53 -5.33 17.18
C PRO A 124 13.91 -6.22 16.00
N LYS A 125 15.19 -6.18 15.60
CA LYS A 125 15.70 -7.03 14.52
C LYS A 125 15.57 -8.50 14.89
N GLY A 126 15.19 -9.34 13.95
CA GLY A 126 14.89 -10.76 14.17
C GLY A 126 13.46 -11.04 14.62
N SER A 127 12.64 -10.00 14.86
CA SER A 127 11.23 -10.18 15.19
C SER A 127 10.37 -10.46 13.94
N VAL A 128 9.13 -10.88 14.19
CA VAL A 128 8.11 -11.07 13.17
C VAL A 128 6.96 -10.10 13.41
N ILE A 129 6.60 -9.29 12.41
CA ILE A 129 5.42 -8.43 12.45
C ILE A 129 4.19 -9.30 12.14
N LEU A 130 3.23 -9.28 13.04
CA LEU A 130 2.03 -10.14 13.01
C LEU A 130 0.76 -9.38 12.67
N ALA A 131 0.71 -8.08 12.96
CA ALA A 131 -0.44 -7.24 12.66
C ALA A 131 -0.06 -5.75 12.65
N LEU A 132 -0.85 -4.94 11.91
CA LEU A 132 -0.82 -3.49 11.95
C LEU A 132 -2.21 -2.98 12.31
N GLY A 133 -2.29 -1.88 13.05
CA GLY A 133 -3.54 -1.22 13.42
C GLY A 133 -3.49 0.26 13.10
N PHE A 134 -4.59 0.77 12.54
CA PHE A 134 -4.79 2.19 12.20
C PHE A 134 -6.12 2.66 12.75
N GLU A 135 -6.19 3.91 13.21
CA GLU A 135 -7.44 4.54 13.65
C GLU A 135 -7.70 5.77 12.78
N ILE A 136 -8.84 5.74 12.06
CA ILE A 136 -9.30 6.84 11.22
C ILE A 136 -10.33 7.62 12.02
N THR A 137 -10.15 8.95 12.11
CA THR A 137 -11.03 9.83 12.89
C THR A 137 -11.92 10.71 12.06
N GLU A 138 -11.42 11.17 10.92
CA GLU A 138 -12.11 12.12 10.06
C GLU A 138 -11.87 11.77 8.59
N ALA A 139 -12.85 12.05 7.75
CA ALA A 139 -12.69 12.01 6.30
C ALA A 139 -13.55 13.10 5.65
N THR A 140 -13.02 13.69 4.57
CA THR A 140 -13.68 14.73 3.78
C THR A 140 -13.45 14.47 2.30
N VAL A 141 -14.48 14.65 1.49
CA VAL A 141 -14.39 14.54 0.03
C VAL A 141 -14.70 15.87 -0.62
N THR A 142 -13.87 16.31 -1.55
CA THR A 142 -14.11 17.51 -2.37
C THR A 142 -14.67 17.07 -3.72
N VAL A 143 -15.85 17.57 -4.07
CA VAL A 143 -16.54 17.29 -5.32
C VAL A 143 -16.99 18.59 -5.96
N ASN A 144 -16.55 18.89 -7.18
CA ASN A 144 -16.83 20.14 -7.89
C ASN A 144 -16.54 21.38 -7.03
N GLY A 145 -15.39 21.41 -6.36
CA GLY A 145 -14.95 22.51 -5.49
C GLY A 145 -15.69 22.64 -4.17
N THR A 146 -16.55 21.68 -3.80
CA THR A 146 -17.31 21.69 -2.55
C THR A 146 -16.91 20.54 -1.66
N ASP A 147 -16.63 20.84 -0.38
CA ASP A 147 -16.26 19.85 0.63
C ASP A 147 -17.50 19.24 1.29
N TYR A 148 -17.51 17.91 1.37
CA TYR A 148 -18.54 17.12 2.04
C TYR A 148 -17.91 16.26 3.13
N PRO A 149 -18.50 16.20 4.32
CA PRO A 149 -18.08 15.27 5.35
C PRO A 149 -18.33 13.83 4.87
N VAL A 150 -17.42 12.94 5.22
CA VAL A 150 -17.55 11.51 4.88
C VAL A 150 -17.78 10.74 6.17
N GLU A 151 -18.90 10.04 6.27
CA GLU A 151 -19.18 9.16 7.39
C GLU A 151 -18.21 7.99 7.44
N ILE A 152 -17.67 7.68 8.61
CA ILE A 152 -16.82 6.51 8.85
C ILE A 152 -17.62 5.55 9.73
N PRO A 153 -18.11 4.42 9.18
CA PRO A 153 -18.82 3.41 9.96
C PRO A 153 -17.97 2.93 11.14
N ALA A 154 -18.60 2.58 12.25
CA ALA A 154 -17.89 2.17 13.47
C ALA A 154 -16.88 1.04 13.22
N GLY A 155 -17.20 0.08 12.36
CA GLY A 155 -16.31 -1.02 11.96
C GLY A 155 -15.12 -0.58 11.09
N SER A 156 -15.19 0.60 10.46
CA SER A 156 -14.15 1.17 9.60
C SER A 156 -13.23 2.16 10.32
N LYS A 157 -13.61 2.62 11.53
CA LYS A 157 -12.79 3.55 12.32
C LYS A 157 -11.46 2.93 12.77
N ARG A 158 -11.46 1.63 13.05
CA ARG A 158 -10.26 0.89 13.45
C ARG A 158 -10.00 -0.24 12.48
N ILE A 159 -8.97 -0.08 11.67
CA ILE A 159 -8.51 -1.10 10.72
C ILE A 159 -7.42 -1.91 11.38
N VAL A 160 -7.51 -3.24 11.32
CA VAL A 160 -6.45 -4.14 11.79
C VAL A 160 -6.14 -5.14 10.70
N LEU A 161 -4.94 -5.01 10.12
CA LEU A 161 -4.38 -5.99 9.20
C LEU A 161 -3.75 -7.12 10.03
N LYS A 162 -4.24 -8.34 9.86
CA LYS A 162 -3.86 -9.51 10.68
C LYS A 162 -3.14 -10.56 9.82
N ASN A 163 -2.49 -11.52 10.50
CA ASN A 163 -1.83 -12.68 9.89
C ASN A 163 -0.69 -12.31 8.92
N LEU A 164 0.08 -11.25 9.25
CA LEU A 164 1.09 -10.73 8.34
C LEU A 164 2.33 -11.63 8.25
N ASN A 165 2.81 -12.18 9.33
CA ASN A 165 3.99 -13.07 9.40
C ASN A 165 5.25 -12.54 8.66
N TRP A 166 5.56 -11.24 8.80
CA TRP A 166 6.69 -10.58 8.14
C TRP A 166 7.95 -10.60 9.00
N GLN A 167 9.00 -11.26 8.52
CA GLN A 167 10.28 -11.33 9.23
C GLN A 167 11.11 -10.06 9.04
N VAL A 168 11.56 -9.48 10.15
CA VAL A 168 12.38 -8.26 10.21
C VAL A 168 13.85 -8.67 10.30
N VAL A 169 14.47 -8.95 9.17
CA VAL A 169 15.87 -9.44 9.10
C VAL A 169 16.85 -8.36 8.66
N ASN A 170 16.41 -7.36 7.94
CA ASN A 170 17.23 -6.27 7.42
C ASN A 170 17.23 -5.06 8.36
N ASP A 171 18.20 -4.17 8.22
CA ASP A 171 18.27 -2.93 8.99
C ASP A 171 17.16 -1.94 8.59
N GLU A 172 16.75 -2.00 7.33
CA GLU A 172 15.63 -1.24 6.80
C GLU A 172 14.69 -2.15 6.00
N SER A 173 13.41 -1.92 6.16
CA SER A 173 12.35 -2.65 5.47
C SER A 173 11.17 -1.72 5.17
N GLN A 174 10.31 -2.13 4.23
CA GLN A 174 9.18 -1.31 3.83
C GLN A 174 7.89 -2.12 3.77
N ILE A 175 6.82 -1.51 4.23
CA ILE A 175 5.44 -1.99 4.08
C ILE A 175 4.77 -1.10 3.04
N VAL A 176 4.20 -1.69 2.01
CA VAL A 176 3.36 -0.97 1.05
C VAL A 176 1.90 -1.28 1.36
N LEU A 177 1.12 -0.24 1.61
CA LEU A 177 -0.33 -0.30 1.75
C LEU A 177 -0.94 0.24 0.45
N SER A 178 -1.53 -0.64 -0.33
CA SER A 178 -2.23 -0.29 -1.56
C SER A 178 -3.68 0.01 -1.23
N ILE A 179 -4.12 1.24 -1.43
CA ILE A 179 -5.46 1.71 -1.09
C ILE A 179 -6.27 1.88 -2.37
N ASP A 180 -7.35 1.12 -2.47
CA ASP A 180 -8.33 1.30 -3.53
C ASP A 180 -9.34 2.37 -3.10
N TRP A 181 -8.94 3.62 -3.22
CA TRP A 181 -9.73 4.73 -2.73
C TRP A 181 -11.02 4.92 -3.55
N THR A 182 -11.03 4.63 -4.86
CA THR A 182 -12.20 4.78 -5.71
C THR A 182 -13.37 3.89 -5.30
N ARG A 183 -13.05 2.70 -4.76
CA ARG A 183 -14.03 1.77 -4.22
C ARG A 183 -14.15 1.84 -2.69
N SER A 184 -13.30 2.60 -2.03
CA SER A 184 -13.38 2.85 -0.58
C SER A 184 -14.40 3.93 -0.24
N ILE A 185 -14.70 4.84 -1.16
CA ILE A 185 -15.73 5.86 -0.96
C ILE A 185 -17.05 5.46 -1.61
N VAL A 186 -18.12 5.64 -0.89
CA VAL A 186 -19.48 5.20 -1.22
C VAL A 186 -20.42 6.38 -1.10
N LYS A 187 -21.29 6.59 -2.10
CA LYS A 187 -22.38 7.57 -2.00
C LYS A 187 -23.68 6.86 -1.67
N THR A 188 -24.35 7.31 -0.61
CA THR A 188 -25.65 6.75 -0.21
C THR A 188 -26.77 7.26 -1.12
N LYS A 189 -27.95 6.65 -1.10
CA LYS A 189 -29.13 7.17 -1.81
C LYS A 189 -29.58 8.54 -1.31
N GLY A 190 -29.27 8.87 -0.04
CA GLY A 190 -29.52 10.20 0.54
C GLY A 190 -28.56 11.28 0.03
N GLY A 191 -27.51 10.91 -0.69
CA GLY A 191 -26.50 11.83 -1.21
C GLY A 191 -25.26 11.96 -0.33
N ASP A 192 -25.27 11.39 0.87
CA ASP A 192 -24.14 11.42 1.81
C ASP A 192 -23.01 10.51 1.36
N TYR A 193 -21.79 10.78 1.81
CA TYR A 193 -20.61 9.98 1.53
C TYR A 193 -20.21 9.15 2.74
N MET A 194 -19.73 7.92 2.47
CA MET A 194 -19.26 6.98 3.49
C MET A 194 -17.91 6.39 3.09
N LEU A 195 -16.98 6.22 4.04
CA LEU A 195 -15.68 5.62 3.84
C LEU A 195 -15.67 4.17 4.33
N VAL A 196 -15.45 3.24 3.41
CA VAL A 196 -15.25 1.81 3.69
C VAL A 196 -13.90 1.39 3.12
N PRO A 197 -12.80 1.53 3.87
CA PRO A 197 -11.45 1.35 3.35
C PRO A 197 -11.22 -0.04 2.76
N ARG A 198 -10.65 -0.09 1.57
CA ARG A 198 -10.16 -1.29 0.90
C ARG A 198 -8.67 -1.20 0.76
N ILE A 199 -7.95 -2.08 1.45
CA ILE A 199 -6.50 -2.00 1.60
C ILE A 199 -5.91 -3.38 1.31
N ALA A 200 -5.05 -3.46 0.31
CA ALA A 200 -4.12 -4.54 0.11
C ALA A 200 -2.77 -4.16 0.74
N TYR A 201 -1.95 -5.13 1.05
CA TYR A 201 -0.67 -4.88 1.69
C TYR A 201 0.39 -5.90 1.25
N ARG A 202 1.62 -5.42 1.16
CA ARG A 202 2.77 -6.27 0.86
C ARG A 202 4.01 -5.85 1.66
N TRP A 203 4.90 -6.81 1.88
CA TRP A 203 6.18 -6.60 2.54
C TRP A 203 7.30 -6.46 1.49
N ARG A 204 8.07 -5.39 1.59
CA ARG A 204 9.35 -5.21 0.91
C ARG A 204 10.45 -5.40 1.96
N GLY A 205 11.07 -6.57 2.03
CA GLY A 205 12.01 -6.93 3.09
C GLY A 205 13.24 -6.04 3.14
N ALA A 206 14.02 -5.96 2.06
CA ALA A 206 15.17 -5.06 1.96
C ALA A 206 14.82 -3.85 1.11
N LEU A 207 15.29 -2.66 1.50
CA LEU A 207 15.31 -1.53 0.59
C LEU A 207 16.45 -1.78 -0.41
N LYS A 208 16.12 -2.39 -1.51
CA LYS A 208 16.99 -2.46 -2.68
C LYS A 208 16.77 -1.21 -3.53
N GLN A 209 17.65 -0.97 -4.46
CA GLN A 209 17.44 0.08 -5.45
C GLN A 209 16.17 -0.23 -6.23
N LEU A 210 15.21 0.71 -6.20
CA LEU A 210 13.92 0.57 -6.80
C LEU A 210 13.69 1.70 -7.80
N TRP A 211 13.17 1.36 -8.96
CA TRP A 211 12.84 2.30 -10.03
C TRP A 211 11.32 2.38 -10.22
N ALA A 212 10.83 3.54 -10.60
CA ALA A 212 9.43 3.76 -10.86
C ALA A 212 9.00 3.15 -12.21
N ILE A 213 7.79 2.57 -12.26
CA ILE A 213 7.12 2.19 -13.50
C ILE A 213 5.86 3.03 -13.63
N TYR A 214 5.72 3.77 -14.71
CA TYR A 214 4.54 4.56 -15.03
C TYR A 214 4.33 4.62 -16.54
N GLY A 215 3.22 5.20 -16.97
CA GLY A 215 2.95 5.35 -18.39
C GLY A 215 1.54 5.79 -18.71
N ASP A 216 1.14 5.55 -19.93
CA ASP A 216 -0.21 5.81 -20.42
C ASP A 216 -0.75 4.68 -21.30
N VAL A 217 -2.07 4.58 -21.33
CA VAL A 217 -2.81 3.70 -22.25
C VAL A 217 -3.66 4.56 -23.17
N LYS A 218 -3.63 4.27 -24.46
CA LYS A 218 -4.50 4.86 -25.48
C LYS A 218 -5.36 3.80 -26.16
N ILE A 219 -6.56 4.17 -26.56
CA ILE A 219 -7.48 3.33 -27.35
C ILE A 219 -7.62 3.98 -28.71
N ASN A 220 -7.13 3.32 -29.78
CA ASN A 220 -7.10 3.90 -31.14
C ASN A 220 -6.52 5.32 -31.15
N ASP A 221 -5.37 5.52 -30.48
CA ASP A 221 -4.66 6.78 -30.31
C ASP A 221 -5.41 7.89 -29.54
N SER A 222 -6.53 7.54 -28.92
CA SER A 222 -7.35 8.46 -28.12
C SER A 222 -7.33 8.10 -26.64
N THR A 223 -7.65 9.05 -25.78
CA THR A 223 -7.83 8.85 -24.33
C THR A 223 -8.95 7.83 -24.07
N PRO A 224 -8.78 6.87 -23.14
CA PRO A 224 -9.81 5.93 -22.76
C PRO A 224 -11.10 6.61 -22.30
N THR A 225 -12.24 6.12 -22.78
CA THR A 225 -13.57 6.58 -22.37
C THR A 225 -14.23 5.66 -21.34
N GLU A 226 -13.56 4.58 -20.99
CA GLU A 226 -13.97 3.59 -19.99
C GLU A 226 -12.78 3.26 -19.09
N PRO A 227 -13.01 2.90 -17.82
CA PRO A 227 -11.94 2.52 -16.91
C PRO A 227 -11.30 1.21 -17.39
N LEU A 228 -9.98 1.12 -17.22
CA LEU A 228 -9.19 -0.05 -17.58
C LEU A 228 -8.57 -0.66 -16.32
N LEU A 229 -8.29 -1.95 -16.38
CA LEU A 229 -7.50 -2.64 -15.38
C LEU A 229 -6.08 -2.83 -15.92
N ILE A 230 -5.05 -2.61 -15.11
CA ILE A 230 -3.67 -2.89 -15.46
C ILE A 230 -3.03 -3.76 -14.38
N GLY A 231 -2.36 -4.82 -14.79
CA GLY A 231 -1.56 -5.69 -13.93
C GLY A 231 -0.10 -5.67 -14.32
N LEU A 232 0.78 -5.76 -13.34
CA LEU A 232 2.22 -5.93 -13.52
C LEU A 232 2.62 -7.31 -13.01
N TYR A 233 3.29 -8.10 -13.83
CA TYR A 233 3.80 -9.42 -13.50
C TYR A 233 5.33 -9.39 -13.49
N GLU A 234 5.94 -10.13 -12.59
CA GLU A 234 7.38 -10.38 -12.61
C GLU A 234 7.68 -11.49 -13.63
N GLY A 235 8.62 -11.23 -14.54
CA GLY A 235 8.91 -12.12 -15.65
C GLY A 235 7.89 -12.06 -16.79
N THR A 236 7.73 -13.17 -17.49
CA THR A 236 6.86 -13.31 -18.68
C THR A 236 5.60 -14.14 -18.42
N ASP A 237 5.49 -14.76 -17.24
CA ASP A 237 4.33 -15.59 -16.89
C ASP A 237 3.19 -14.74 -16.34
N THR A 238 2.18 -14.51 -17.16
CA THR A 238 0.97 -13.75 -16.80
C THR A 238 -0.12 -14.62 -16.17
N SER A 239 0.10 -15.93 -16.02
CA SER A 239 -0.81 -16.82 -15.30
C SER A 239 -0.60 -16.78 -13.77
N ALA A 240 0.55 -16.24 -13.32
CA ALA A 240 0.84 -16.01 -11.93
C ALA A 240 0.03 -14.84 -11.35
N THR A 241 0.09 -14.67 -10.04
CA THR A 241 -0.47 -13.50 -9.37
C THR A 241 0.34 -12.24 -9.73
N PRO A 242 -0.29 -11.17 -10.23
CA PRO A 242 0.43 -9.94 -10.56
C PRO A 242 1.01 -9.29 -9.28
N VAL A 243 2.20 -8.71 -9.39
CA VAL A 243 2.83 -7.96 -8.28
C VAL A 243 2.12 -6.62 -8.01
N VAL A 244 1.42 -6.10 -8.99
CA VAL A 244 0.51 -4.94 -8.88
C VAL A 244 -0.72 -5.21 -9.74
N LEU A 245 -1.89 -4.95 -9.20
CA LEU A 245 -3.14 -4.88 -9.95
C LEU A 245 -3.82 -3.55 -9.62
N LYS A 246 -4.19 -2.78 -10.65
CA LYS A 246 -4.67 -1.42 -10.46
C LYS A 246 -5.70 -1.04 -11.52
N MET A 247 -6.72 -0.30 -11.11
CA MET A 247 -7.62 0.36 -12.04
C MET A 247 -6.97 1.66 -12.56
N ILE A 248 -7.13 1.92 -13.86
CA ILE A 248 -6.82 3.21 -14.47
C ILE A 248 -8.13 3.98 -14.55
N PRO A 249 -8.38 4.93 -13.62
CA PRO A 249 -9.65 5.65 -13.59
C PRO A 249 -9.72 6.66 -14.74
N LEU A 250 -10.95 6.96 -15.20
CA LEU A 250 -11.19 7.87 -16.33
C LEU A 250 -10.57 9.25 -16.14
N ARG A 251 -10.56 9.78 -14.91
CA ARG A 251 -9.98 11.08 -14.59
C ARG A 251 -8.47 11.17 -14.85
N ASN A 252 -7.77 10.02 -14.89
CA ASN A 252 -6.34 9.97 -15.16
C ASN A 252 -6.03 9.97 -16.66
N GLU A 253 -7.04 10.02 -17.52
CA GLU A 253 -6.88 10.12 -18.98
C GLU A 253 -5.98 9.02 -19.56
N GLY A 254 -6.06 7.82 -19.01
CA GLY A 254 -5.23 6.68 -19.38
C GLY A 254 -3.88 6.61 -18.67
N LYS A 255 -3.47 7.62 -17.92
CA LYS A 255 -2.19 7.62 -17.19
C LYS A 255 -2.23 6.69 -16.00
N PHE A 256 -1.12 6.00 -15.74
CA PHE A 256 -0.98 5.07 -14.63
C PHE A 256 0.41 5.16 -13.98
N TYR A 257 0.46 4.73 -12.72
CA TYR A 257 1.69 4.55 -11.95
C TYR A 257 1.63 3.19 -11.24
N LEU A 258 2.58 2.31 -11.54
CA LEU A 258 2.59 0.92 -11.03
C LEU A 258 3.47 0.74 -9.79
N GLY A 259 4.06 1.82 -9.28
CA GLY A 259 4.92 1.77 -8.10
C GLY A 259 6.40 1.67 -8.46
N LYS A 260 7.21 1.38 -7.42
CA LYS A 260 8.65 1.17 -7.55
C LYS A 260 8.98 -0.31 -7.40
N HIS A 261 9.80 -0.83 -8.30
CA HIS A 261 10.17 -2.24 -8.38
C HIS A 261 11.67 -2.41 -8.53
N GLU A 262 12.17 -3.61 -8.22
CA GLU A 262 13.57 -4.00 -8.42
C GLU A 262 13.88 -4.12 -9.91
N LYS A 263 15.18 -4.16 -10.25
CA LYS A 263 15.62 -4.47 -11.60
C LYS A 263 15.17 -5.88 -12.00
N GLY A 264 14.63 -6.01 -13.19
CA GLY A 264 14.21 -7.32 -13.75
C GLY A 264 13.34 -7.19 -14.98
N THR A 265 12.94 -8.32 -15.50
CA THR A 265 11.96 -8.43 -16.58
C THR A 265 10.56 -8.37 -16.01
N TYR A 266 9.68 -7.57 -16.58
CA TYR A 266 8.29 -7.45 -16.18
C TYR A 266 7.37 -7.51 -17.38
N THR A 267 6.11 -7.94 -17.15
CA THR A 267 5.05 -7.89 -18.14
C THR A 267 3.89 -7.05 -17.58
N ALA A 268 3.53 -5.99 -18.30
CA ALA A 268 2.34 -5.22 -18.04
C ALA A 268 1.20 -5.72 -18.93
N VAL A 269 0.05 -5.99 -18.34
CA VAL A 269 -1.17 -6.43 -19.03
C VAL A 269 -2.29 -5.47 -18.74
N VAL A 270 -3.01 -5.05 -19.77
CA VAL A 270 -4.20 -4.18 -19.66
C VAL A 270 -5.43 -4.94 -20.08
N TRP A 271 -6.50 -4.81 -19.31
CA TRP A 271 -7.79 -5.42 -19.58
C TRP A 271 -8.90 -4.40 -19.67
N TYR A 272 -9.88 -4.71 -20.52
CA TYR A 272 -11.22 -4.16 -20.42
C TYR A 272 -11.99 -4.87 -19.32
N ILE A 273 -12.87 -4.15 -18.67
CA ILE A 273 -13.78 -4.70 -17.67
C ILE A 273 -15.20 -4.55 -18.18
N ASP A 274 -15.81 -5.68 -18.53
CA ASP A 274 -17.22 -5.75 -18.90
C ASP A 274 -18.05 -6.15 -17.69
N PHE A 275 -19.07 -5.36 -17.38
CA PHE A 275 -19.97 -5.60 -16.26
C PHE A 275 -21.31 -6.09 -16.75
N THR A 276 -21.80 -7.18 -16.15
CA THR A 276 -23.15 -7.69 -16.36
C THR A 276 -23.94 -7.53 -15.08
N TYR A 277 -25.12 -6.93 -15.18
CA TYR A 277 -26.05 -6.68 -14.09
C TYR A 277 -27.24 -7.62 -14.17
N GLU A 278 -27.44 -8.43 -13.12
CA GLU A 278 -28.60 -9.29 -12.97
C GLU A 278 -29.30 -8.98 -11.65
N GLY A 279 -30.27 -8.07 -11.69
CA GLY A 279 -30.95 -7.59 -10.48
C GLY A 279 -30.01 -6.84 -9.54
N THR A 280 -29.75 -7.39 -8.35
CA THR A 280 -28.78 -6.86 -7.36
C THR A 280 -27.39 -7.46 -7.54
N ASP A 281 -27.25 -8.49 -8.34
CA ASP A 281 -25.97 -9.17 -8.54
C ASP A 281 -25.23 -8.54 -9.72
N VAL A 282 -23.92 -8.39 -9.55
CA VAL A 282 -23.03 -7.87 -10.57
C VAL A 282 -21.91 -8.86 -10.78
N THR A 283 -21.81 -9.33 -11.99
CA THR A 283 -20.68 -10.10 -12.47
C THR A 283 -19.83 -9.23 -13.38
N PHE A 284 -18.57 -9.57 -13.54
CA PHE A 284 -17.71 -8.91 -14.51
C PHE A 284 -16.83 -9.92 -15.22
N THR A 285 -16.53 -9.61 -16.46
CA THR A 285 -15.57 -10.33 -17.27
C THR A 285 -14.40 -9.41 -17.57
N VAL A 286 -13.20 -9.95 -17.48
CA VAL A 286 -11.96 -9.24 -17.80
C VAL A 286 -11.45 -9.81 -19.11
N ASN A 287 -11.30 -8.94 -20.11
CA ASN A 287 -10.78 -9.32 -21.42
C ASN A 287 -9.44 -8.64 -21.63
N GLU A 288 -8.39 -9.43 -21.86
CA GLU A 288 -7.07 -8.87 -22.17
C GLU A 288 -7.16 -8.01 -23.44
N ALA A 289 -6.70 -6.78 -23.33
CA ALA A 289 -6.73 -5.81 -24.40
C ALA A 289 -5.35 -5.63 -25.06
N THR A 290 -4.31 -5.60 -24.24
CA THR A 290 -2.92 -5.51 -24.70
C THR A 290 -1.96 -5.93 -23.58
N SER A 291 -0.77 -6.41 -23.97
CA SER A 291 0.31 -6.71 -23.04
C SER A 291 1.65 -6.32 -23.63
N THR A 292 2.61 -6.02 -22.75
CA THR A 292 4.00 -5.77 -23.14
C THR A 292 4.96 -6.30 -22.10
N THR A 293 6.02 -6.96 -22.55
CA THR A 293 7.15 -7.38 -21.71
C THR A 293 8.30 -6.41 -21.91
N PHE A 294 8.95 -6.01 -20.83
CA PHE A 294 10.02 -5.02 -20.85
C PHE A 294 11.08 -5.30 -19.76
N GLU A 295 12.29 -4.81 -19.99
CA GLU A 295 13.35 -4.77 -18.99
C GLU A 295 13.23 -3.51 -18.17
N HIS A 296 13.37 -3.63 -16.85
CA HIS A 296 13.21 -2.56 -15.90
C HIS A 296 14.45 -2.40 -15.03
N GLY A 297 14.81 -1.13 -14.75
CA GLY A 297 15.90 -0.80 -13.83
C GLY A 297 17.29 -0.82 -14.47
N ASP A 298 17.40 -0.49 -15.74
CA ASP A 298 18.68 -0.22 -16.39
C ASP A 298 19.23 1.17 -16.01
N ASP A 299 19.70 1.98 -16.93
CA ASP A 299 20.43 3.22 -16.65
C ASP A 299 19.53 4.41 -16.25
N THR A 300 18.19 4.27 -16.29
CA THR A 300 17.23 5.32 -15.96
C THR A 300 16.61 5.13 -14.59
N ALA A 301 16.24 6.24 -13.94
CA ALA A 301 15.56 6.20 -12.64
C ALA A 301 14.12 5.66 -12.70
N TYR A 302 13.61 5.39 -13.89
CA TYR A 302 12.23 4.96 -14.14
C TYR A 302 12.10 4.23 -15.48
N THR A 303 10.99 3.51 -15.63
CA THR A 303 10.53 2.96 -16.92
C THR A 303 9.19 3.59 -17.26
N GLU A 304 9.09 4.17 -18.44
CA GLU A 304 7.87 4.74 -18.99
C GLU A 304 7.30 3.82 -20.08
N LEU A 305 6.02 3.49 -19.97
CA LEU A 305 5.31 2.59 -20.87
C LEU A 305 4.23 3.35 -21.63
N HIS A 306 4.21 3.18 -22.96
CA HIS A 306 3.14 3.68 -23.80
C HIS A 306 2.41 2.50 -24.43
N LEU A 307 1.19 2.22 -23.96
CA LEU A 307 0.40 1.09 -24.36
C LEU A 307 -0.74 1.55 -25.29
N THR A 308 -0.91 0.86 -26.40
CA THR A 308 -1.99 1.16 -27.35
C THR A 308 -2.88 -0.06 -27.51
N ILE A 309 -4.17 0.15 -27.31
CA ILE A 309 -5.22 -0.83 -27.56
C ILE A 309 -5.84 -0.49 -28.92
N LYS A 310 -5.90 -1.47 -29.80
CA LYS A 310 -6.61 -1.35 -31.09
C LYS A 310 -7.94 -2.08 -30.95
N LYS A 311 -9.04 -1.34 -31.08
CA LYS A 311 -10.42 -1.88 -31.15
C LYS A 311 -10.86 -2.04 -32.59
#